data_aef79a877d16921aeac8ce049ea45614
#
_entry.id   aef79a877d16921aeac8ce049ea45614
#
_cell.length_a   1.000
_cell.length_b   1.000
_cell.length_c   1.000
_cell.angle_alpha   90.00
_cell.angle_beta   90.00
_cell.angle_gamma   90.00
#
_symmetry.space_group_name_H-M   'P 1'
#
loop_
_entity.id
_entity.type
_entity.pdbx_description
1 polymer ?
#
loop_
_entity_poly.entity_id
_entity_poly.type
_entity_poly.pdbx_seq_one_letter_code
_entity_poly.pdbx_strand_id
1 'polypeptide(L)'
;MTYDIAIVGGGIVGLATGRELLQRHPGLKLLIREKDDILAKQQTGHNSGVIHSGIYYKPGSLKAKLCVEGRKALWEYCDAKQIAYKNVGKLIVATEERELPNLDDLYQRGIANGIDGLEILDAAGIAEREPHCRGIKAIFSPVTGIIDYGLVARSYADDVVAMGGTIETNCEVTGIDGVGGKSIVHSNRGDVEASHVITCGGLQSDRLAQMTGGKSDPKIVPFRGDYLILKPEKRYLVKGNIYPVPDPAFPFLGVHFTPRMNGDVWLGPNAVLAFAREGYSFTTINPRDLVETLTYPGFIKLAGKFLSTGLGEMYRDVNRAAYVQSLQRYIPELTVDDTLTGPSGVRAQAMMSDGSMVDDFVFDGDAGVVHVRNAPSPAATSSLAIGRFIADDADRRFDLARSSATAVS
;
A
#
# COMPACT_ATOMS: atom_id res chain seq x y z
N MET A 1 -32.21 3.57 6.49
CA MET A 1 -31.50 4.49 7.40
C MET A 1 -30.72 5.47 6.54
N THR A 2 -30.67 6.72 6.95
CA THR A 2 -29.91 7.77 6.23
C THR A 2 -28.63 8.05 7.01
N TYR A 3 -27.49 8.05 6.32
CA TYR A 3 -26.19 8.38 6.85
C TYR A 3 -25.73 9.75 6.32
N ASP A 4 -24.86 10.42 7.06
CA ASP A 4 -24.26 11.65 6.59
C ASP A 4 -23.15 11.30 5.58
N ILE A 5 -22.35 10.27 5.89
CA ILE A 5 -21.27 9.77 5.01
C ILE A 5 -21.30 8.25 4.93
N ALA A 6 -21.23 7.72 3.70
CA ALA A 6 -20.93 6.32 3.44
C ALA A 6 -19.51 6.17 2.87
N ILE A 7 -18.68 5.33 3.52
CA ILE A 7 -17.35 4.96 3.03
C ILE A 7 -17.41 3.56 2.41
N VAL A 8 -16.92 3.43 1.18
CA VAL A 8 -16.86 2.15 0.46
C VAL A 8 -15.43 1.61 0.51
N GLY A 9 -15.23 0.53 1.29
CA GLY A 9 -13.97 -0.14 1.50
C GLY A 9 -13.48 -0.09 2.95
N GLY A 10 -13.40 -1.26 3.60
CA GLY A 10 -12.93 -1.49 4.97
C GLY A 10 -11.44 -1.81 5.06
N GLY A 11 -10.64 -1.34 4.10
CA GLY A 11 -9.17 -1.35 4.18
C GLY A 11 -8.63 -0.25 5.09
N ILE A 12 -7.31 -0.25 5.33
CA ILE A 12 -6.67 0.67 6.27
C ILE A 12 -6.91 2.15 5.94
N VAL A 13 -7.06 2.51 4.66
CA VAL A 13 -7.32 3.90 4.23
C VAL A 13 -8.76 4.30 4.57
N GLY A 14 -9.75 3.47 4.25
CA GLY A 14 -11.16 3.75 4.58
C GLY A 14 -11.41 3.83 6.08
N LEU A 15 -10.81 2.91 6.84
CA LEU A 15 -10.90 2.90 8.31
C LEU A 15 -10.22 4.13 8.94
N ALA A 16 -9.02 4.51 8.47
CA ALA A 16 -8.35 5.73 8.94
C ALA A 16 -9.15 7.00 8.61
N THR A 17 -9.78 7.05 7.43
CA THR A 17 -10.64 8.17 7.01
C THR A 17 -11.89 8.27 7.88
N GLY A 18 -12.59 7.15 8.10
CA GLY A 18 -13.78 7.12 8.94
C GLY A 18 -13.48 7.51 10.40
N ARG A 19 -12.35 7.01 10.93
CA ARG A 19 -11.84 7.37 12.25
C ARG A 19 -11.60 8.88 12.36
N GLU A 20 -10.88 9.48 11.40
CA GLU A 20 -10.56 10.91 11.41
C GLU A 20 -11.83 11.78 11.32
N LEU A 21 -12.77 11.41 10.45
CA LEU A 21 -14.05 12.14 10.31
C LEU A 21 -14.87 12.11 11.60
N LEU A 22 -14.98 10.96 12.26
CA LEU A 22 -15.69 10.83 13.53
C LEU A 22 -15.00 11.59 14.67
N GLN A 23 -13.67 11.71 14.66
CA GLN A 23 -12.94 12.54 15.62
C GLN A 23 -13.21 14.03 15.44
N ARG A 24 -13.31 14.49 14.17
CA ARG A 24 -13.59 15.90 13.85
C ARG A 24 -15.05 16.29 14.07
N HIS A 25 -15.95 15.35 13.80
CA HIS A 25 -17.39 15.59 13.80
C HIS A 25 -18.10 14.60 14.73
N PRO A 26 -18.06 14.81 16.06
CA PRO A 26 -18.80 13.99 17.01
C PRO A 26 -20.30 13.96 16.69
N GLY A 27 -20.86 12.76 16.58
CA GLY A 27 -22.26 12.56 16.21
C GLY A 27 -22.55 12.41 14.72
N LEU A 28 -21.52 12.47 13.87
CA LEU A 28 -21.63 12.16 12.44
C LEU A 28 -22.14 10.72 12.24
N LYS A 29 -23.21 10.54 11.47
CA LYS A 29 -23.73 9.21 11.11
C LYS A 29 -22.90 8.65 9.96
N LEU A 30 -21.88 7.87 10.30
CA LEU A 30 -20.94 7.31 9.36
C LEU A 30 -21.11 5.80 9.20
N LEU A 31 -21.15 5.33 7.95
CA LEU A 31 -21.21 3.92 7.57
C LEU A 31 -19.95 3.56 6.76
N ILE A 32 -19.32 2.43 7.11
CA ILE A 32 -18.28 1.80 6.28
C ILE A 32 -18.82 0.47 5.75
N ARG A 33 -18.81 0.26 4.42
CA ARG A 33 -19.19 -0.99 3.78
C ARG A 33 -17.97 -1.70 3.20
N GLU A 34 -17.78 -2.94 3.62
CA GLU A 34 -16.71 -3.83 3.15
C GLU A 34 -17.31 -5.06 2.48
N LYS A 35 -16.86 -5.38 1.26
CA LYS A 35 -17.35 -6.51 0.48
C LYS A 35 -16.96 -7.86 1.07
N ASP A 36 -15.78 -7.94 1.66
CA ASP A 36 -15.26 -9.17 2.24
C ASP A 36 -15.89 -9.48 3.61
N ASP A 37 -15.74 -10.72 4.06
CA ASP A 37 -16.25 -11.22 5.35
C ASP A 37 -15.50 -10.63 6.55
N ILE A 38 -14.25 -10.19 6.32
CA ILE A 38 -13.39 -9.55 7.32
C ILE A 38 -12.79 -8.26 6.78
N LEU A 39 -12.53 -7.32 7.69
CA LEU A 39 -11.84 -6.07 7.36
C LEU A 39 -10.37 -6.34 6.99
N ALA A 40 -9.80 -5.45 6.18
CA ALA A 40 -8.38 -5.49 5.83
C ALA A 40 -7.92 -6.75 5.09
N LYS A 41 -8.82 -7.53 4.50
CA LYS A 41 -8.55 -8.82 3.84
C LYS A 41 -7.65 -8.68 2.62
N GLN A 42 -7.77 -7.59 1.88
CA GLN A 42 -7.05 -7.38 0.63
C GLN A 42 -5.63 -6.80 0.87
N GLN A 43 -5.20 -5.77 0.16
CA GLN A 43 -3.85 -5.19 0.22
C GLN A 43 -3.36 -4.88 1.65
N THR A 44 -4.27 -4.52 2.56
CA THR A 44 -3.94 -4.24 3.97
C THR A 44 -3.44 -5.47 4.71
N GLY A 45 -3.99 -6.64 4.44
CA GLY A 45 -3.56 -7.92 5.00
C GLY A 45 -2.43 -8.59 4.20
N HIS A 46 -2.23 -8.18 2.95
CA HIS A 46 -1.29 -8.79 2.00
C HIS A 46 -0.17 -7.82 1.59
N ASN A 47 0.65 -7.41 2.57
CA ASN A 47 1.78 -6.50 2.36
C ASN A 47 3.03 -6.95 3.14
N SER A 48 4.16 -6.27 2.92
CA SER A 48 5.42 -6.56 3.57
C SER A 48 5.45 -6.27 5.09
N GLY A 49 4.50 -5.51 5.62
CA GLY A 49 4.48 -5.06 7.01
C GLY A 49 5.56 -4.04 7.36
N VAL A 50 6.18 -3.40 6.39
CA VAL A 50 7.23 -2.41 6.62
C VAL A 50 6.64 -1.04 6.92
N ILE A 51 7.09 -0.43 8.01
CA ILE A 51 6.90 0.99 8.30
C ILE A 51 7.99 1.74 7.53
N HIS A 52 7.62 2.39 6.43
CA HIS A 52 8.57 3.04 5.53
C HIS A 52 9.07 4.38 6.08
N SER A 53 10.37 4.66 5.86
CA SER A 53 10.97 5.96 6.25
C SER A 53 10.61 7.11 5.30
N GLY A 54 10.33 6.82 4.03
CA GLY A 54 10.07 7.83 3.00
C GLY A 54 11.26 8.12 2.06
N ILE A 55 12.37 7.37 2.19
CA ILE A 55 13.63 7.64 1.48
C ILE A 55 13.51 7.56 -0.05
N TYR A 56 12.64 6.68 -0.57
CA TYR A 56 12.51 6.45 -2.01
C TYR A 56 11.74 7.55 -2.75
N TYR A 57 10.96 8.38 -2.04
CA TYR A 57 9.97 9.25 -2.67
C TYR A 57 10.59 10.60 -3.06
N LYS A 58 10.09 11.15 -4.18
CA LYS A 58 10.53 12.43 -4.70
C LYS A 58 10.26 13.53 -3.66
N PRO A 59 11.27 14.32 -3.26
CA PRO A 59 11.06 15.42 -2.33
C PRO A 59 9.96 16.38 -2.81
N GLY A 60 9.10 16.79 -1.87
CA GLY A 60 7.96 17.65 -2.15
C GLY A 60 6.72 16.96 -2.72
N SER A 61 6.78 15.67 -3.14
CA SER A 61 5.60 14.90 -3.54
C SER A 61 4.66 14.66 -2.36
N LEU A 62 3.38 14.46 -2.66
CA LEU A 62 2.38 14.11 -1.63
C LEU A 62 2.77 12.82 -0.92
N LYS A 63 3.27 11.85 -1.66
CA LYS A 63 3.76 10.57 -1.17
C LYS A 63 4.91 10.70 -0.14
N ALA A 64 5.87 11.60 -0.40
CA ALA A 64 6.96 11.86 0.55
C ALA A 64 6.45 12.50 1.84
N LYS A 65 5.62 13.56 1.72
CA LYS A 65 5.06 14.28 2.88
C LYS A 65 4.20 13.36 3.75
N LEU A 66 3.20 12.70 3.15
CA LEU A 66 2.29 11.82 3.89
C LEU A 66 3.00 10.59 4.48
N CYS A 67 4.14 10.14 3.89
CA CYS A 67 4.91 9.04 4.47
C CYS A 67 5.63 9.47 5.75
N VAL A 68 6.30 10.60 5.75
CA VAL A 68 7.05 11.09 6.93
C VAL A 68 6.10 11.45 8.06
N GLU A 69 5.01 12.17 7.75
CA GLU A 69 3.98 12.54 8.74
C GLU A 69 3.23 11.30 9.25
N GLY A 70 2.81 10.42 8.34
CA GLY A 70 2.04 9.22 8.66
C GLY A 70 2.84 8.22 9.50
N ARG A 71 4.13 8.06 9.24
CA ARG A 71 5.01 7.22 10.06
C ARG A 71 5.05 7.70 11.52
N LYS A 72 5.23 9.00 11.75
CA LYS A 72 5.25 9.58 13.10
C LYS A 72 3.90 9.34 13.80
N ALA A 73 2.81 9.68 13.13
CA ALA A 73 1.46 9.48 13.64
C ALA A 73 1.15 7.99 13.90
N LEU A 74 1.65 7.08 13.06
CA LEU A 74 1.46 5.64 13.22
C LEU A 74 2.18 5.13 14.48
N TRP A 75 3.41 5.57 14.74
CA TRP A 75 4.12 5.19 15.97
C TRP A 75 3.41 5.70 17.22
N GLU A 76 3.05 6.99 17.25
CA GLU A 76 2.29 7.58 18.36
C GLU A 76 0.96 6.82 18.60
N TYR A 77 0.27 6.45 17.53
CA TYR A 77 -0.97 5.68 17.62
C TYR A 77 -0.71 4.26 18.17
N CYS A 78 0.32 3.58 17.67
CA CYS A 78 0.66 2.23 18.12
C CYS A 78 1.08 2.22 19.59
N ASP A 79 1.84 3.20 20.04
CA ASP A 79 2.21 3.35 21.45
C ASP A 79 0.99 3.59 22.32
N ALA A 80 0.09 4.48 21.92
CA ALA A 80 -1.17 4.79 22.65
C ALA A 80 -2.12 3.57 22.73
N LYS A 81 -2.14 2.75 21.67
CA LYS A 81 -3.01 1.55 21.58
C LYS A 81 -2.30 0.26 21.97
N GLN A 82 -1.04 0.33 22.39
CA GLN A 82 -0.21 -0.83 22.74
C GLN A 82 -0.10 -1.87 21.61
N ILE A 83 -0.07 -1.41 20.35
CA ILE A 83 0.13 -2.25 19.18
C ILE A 83 1.62 -2.47 19.00
N ALA A 84 2.06 -3.73 19.05
CA ALA A 84 3.46 -4.06 18.94
C ALA A 84 4.01 -3.77 17.54
N TYR A 85 5.16 -3.13 17.48
CA TYR A 85 5.99 -2.93 16.30
C TYR A 85 7.48 -3.06 16.68
N LYS A 86 8.36 -3.16 15.68
CA LYS A 86 9.81 -3.21 15.91
C LYS A 86 10.54 -2.26 14.97
N ASN A 87 11.43 -1.45 15.49
CA ASN A 87 12.36 -0.64 14.70
C ASN A 87 13.60 -1.47 14.37
N VAL A 88 13.54 -2.22 13.27
CA VAL A 88 14.62 -3.12 12.82
C VAL A 88 15.61 -2.42 11.88
N GLY A 89 15.32 -1.18 11.48
CA GLY A 89 16.12 -0.46 10.50
C GLY A 89 15.97 -1.01 9.08
N LYS A 90 16.69 -0.36 8.16
CA LYS A 90 16.77 -0.77 6.75
C LYS A 90 18.14 -0.46 6.20
N LEU A 91 18.78 -1.45 5.61
CA LEU A 91 19.91 -1.28 4.71
C LEU A 91 19.41 -1.18 3.27
N ILE A 92 19.91 -0.19 2.52
CA ILE A 92 19.76 -0.12 1.06
C ILE A 92 21.14 -0.31 0.50
N VAL A 93 21.38 -1.47 -0.12
CA VAL A 93 22.70 -2.01 -0.39
C VAL A 93 23.03 -1.92 -1.86
N ALA A 94 24.15 -1.26 -2.19
CA ALA A 94 24.81 -1.35 -3.48
C ALA A 94 25.79 -2.53 -3.48
N THR A 95 25.66 -3.41 -4.46
CA THR A 95 26.55 -4.57 -4.65
C THR A 95 27.54 -4.37 -5.81
N GLU A 96 27.29 -3.36 -6.66
CA GLU A 96 28.07 -3.04 -7.85
C GLU A 96 28.32 -1.54 -7.92
N GLU A 97 29.47 -1.14 -8.48
CA GLU A 97 29.86 0.29 -8.62
C GLU A 97 28.86 1.12 -9.44
N ARG A 98 28.22 0.52 -10.44
CA ARG A 98 27.18 1.20 -11.25
C ARG A 98 25.96 1.64 -10.45
N GLU A 99 25.74 1.09 -9.26
CA GLU A 99 24.63 1.42 -8.37
C GLU A 99 24.94 2.63 -7.47
N LEU A 100 26.22 3.01 -7.31
CA LEU A 100 26.64 4.06 -6.39
C LEU A 100 26.03 5.45 -6.70
N PRO A 101 25.94 5.89 -7.97
CA PRO A 101 25.31 7.18 -8.26
C PRO A 101 23.83 7.22 -7.82
N ASN A 102 23.09 6.14 -8.03
CA ASN A 102 21.69 6.02 -7.61
C ASN A 102 21.57 5.95 -6.06
N LEU A 103 22.52 5.31 -5.39
CA LEU A 103 22.57 5.26 -3.94
C LEU A 103 22.82 6.65 -3.35
N ASP A 104 23.76 7.42 -3.91
CA ASP A 104 24.08 8.77 -3.46
C ASP A 104 22.90 9.74 -3.69
N ASP A 105 22.22 9.65 -4.86
CA ASP A 105 20.99 10.41 -5.13
C ASP A 105 19.87 10.05 -4.12
N LEU A 106 19.73 8.78 -3.82
CA LEU A 106 18.75 8.31 -2.83
C LEU A 106 19.05 8.84 -1.42
N TYR A 107 20.31 8.90 -1.03
CA TYR A 107 20.73 9.51 0.24
C TYR A 107 20.33 10.99 0.31
N GLN A 108 20.61 11.75 -0.76
CA GLN A 108 20.22 13.16 -0.82
C GLN A 108 18.70 13.35 -0.76
N ARG A 109 17.94 12.48 -1.40
CA ARG A 109 16.46 12.47 -1.28
C ARG A 109 16.02 12.22 0.16
N GLY A 110 16.66 11.29 0.84
CA GLY A 110 16.36 11.00 2.25
C GLY A 110 16.58 12.22 3.14
N ILE A 111 17.71 12.93 2.96
CA ILE A 111 18.00 14.19 3.67
C ILE A 111 16.92 15.25 3.33
N ALA A 112 16.62 15.46 2.05
CA ALA A 112 15.63 16.44 1.60
C ALA A 112 14.21 16.13 2.11
N ASN A 113 13.87 14.86 2.36
CA ASN A 113 12.61 14.43 2.96
C ASN A 113 12.62 14.52 4.51
N GLY A 114 13.71 14.98 5.13
CA GLY A 114 13.82 15.12 6.59
C GLY A 114 13.82 13.78 7.33
N ILE A 115 14.51 12.78 6.78
CA ILE A 115 14.67 11.49 7.44
C ILE A 115 15.88 11.56 8.38
N ASP A 116 15.62 11.40 9.67
CA ASP A 116 16.64 11.49 10.69
C ASP A 116 17.53 10.25 10.76
N GLY A 117 18.81 10.45 11.08
CA GLY A 117 19.75 9.39 11.41
C GLY A 117 20.18 8.52 10.22
N LEU A 118 20.07 9.01 8.98
CA LEU A 118 20.61 8.30 7.82
C LEU A 118 22.14 8.22 7.89
N GLU A 119 22.67 7.02 7.69
CA GLU A 119 24.11 6.76 7.68
C GLU A 119 24.54 6.13 6.34
N ILE A 120 25.70 6.53 5.84
CA ILE A 120 26.39 5.85 4.75
C ILE A 120 27.37 4.84 5.36
N LEU A 121 27.27 3.59 4.93
CA LEU A 121 28.10 2.49 5.41
C LEU A 121 28.96 1.94 4.27
N ASP A 122 30.20 1.60 4.59
CA ASP A 122 31.05 0.76 3.76
C ASP A 122 30.79 -0.74 3.99
N ALA A 123 31.57 -1.60 3.35
CA ALA A 123 31.41 -3.06 3.48
C ALA A 123 31.58 -3.55 4.93
N ALA A 124 32.46 -2.91 5.73
CA ALA A 124 32.64 -3.27 7.13
C ALA A 124 31.42 -2.89 7.98
N GLY A 125 30.89 -1.67 7.79
CA GLY A 125 29.66 -1.22 8.45
C GLY A 125 28.43 -2.03 8.06
N ILE A 126 28.33 -2.50 6.81
CA ILE A 126 27.28 -3.44 6.38
C ILE A 126 27.39 -4.75 7.18
N ALA A 127 28.60 -5.36 7.23
CA ALA A 127 28.83 -6.63 7.91
C ALA A 127 28.59 -6.54 9.43
N GLU A 128 28.87 -5.41 10.05
CA GLU A 128 28.58 -5.17 11.47
C GLU A 128 27.07 -5.24 11.77
N ARG A 129 26.25 -4.63 10.93
CA ARG A 129 24.78 -4.60 11.09
C ARG A 129 24.10 -5.88 10.63
N GLU A 130 24.49 -6.38 9.45
CA GLU A 130 23.96 -7.57 8.78
C GLU A 130 25.13 -8.49 8.40
N PRO A 131 25.59 -9.37 9.31
CA PRO A 131 26.83 -10.18 9.13
C PRO A 131 26.85 -11.05 7.87
N HIS A 132 25.68 -11.45 7.39
CA HIS A 132 25.53 -12.30 6.20
C HIS A 132 25.30 -11.50 4.92
N CYS A 133 25.06 -10.17 5.04
CA CYS A 133 24.86 -9.30 3.88
C CYS A 133 26.19 -8.89 3.24
N ARG A 134 26.26 -8.88 1.92
CA ARG A 134 27.40 -8.42 1.13
C ARG A 134 26.98 -7.19 0.32
N GLY A 135 27.85 -6.20 0.30
CA GLY A 135 27.70 -4.98 -0.45
C GLY A 135 28.99 -4.16 -0.42
N ILE A 136 29.12 -3.21 -1.33
CA ILE A 136 30.28 -2.29 -1.39
C ILE A 136 30.00 -0.97 -0.65
N LYS A 137 28.73 -0.57 -0.61
CA LYS A 137 28.23 0.63 0.09
C LYS A 137 26.75 0.49 0.41
N ALA A 138 26.28 1.08 1.49
CA ALA A 138 24.85 1.07 1.80
C ALA A 138 24.42 2.38 2.47
N ILE A 139 23.09 2.65 2.39
CA ILE A 139 22.43 3.60 3.28
C ILE A 139 21.75 2.79 4.39
N PHE A 140 21.98 3.18 5.63
CA PHE A 140 21.20 2.71 6.76
C PHE A 140 20.16 3.75 7.16
N SER A 141 18.90 3.31 7.28
CA SER A 141 17.78 4.12 7.77
C SER A 141 17.28 3.53 9.08
N PRO A 142 17.58 4.13 10.25
CA PRO A 142 17.19 3.60 11.55
C PRO A 142 15.69 3.72 11.81
N VAL A 143 15.01 4.65 11.15
CA VAL A 143 13.58 4.95 11.32
C VAL A 143 12.67 4.10 10.44
N THR A 144 13.11 2.90 10.05
CA THR A 144 12.30 1.92 9.33
C THR A 144 11.95 0.78 10.28
N GLY A 145 10.68 0.46 10.38
CA GLY A 145 10.18 -0.59 11.26
C GLY A 145 9.40 -1.69 10.55
N ILE A 146 8.91 -2.63 11.34
CA ILE A 146 7.96 -3.66 10.92
C ILE A 146 6.77 -3.71 11.85
N ILE A 147 5.59 -4.03 11.30
CA ILE A 147 4.31 -4.07 12.02
C ILE A 147 3.34 -5.04 11.32
N ASP A 148 2.31 -5.46 12.03
CA ASP A 148 1.13 -6.10 11.44
C ASP A 148 0.05 -5.06 11.15
N TYR A 149 -0.09 -4.67 9.87
CA TYR A 149 -1.11 -3.69 9.46
C TYR A 149 -2.54 -4.22 9.58
N GLY A 150 -2.74 -5.53 9.69
CA GLY A 150 -4.04 -6.11 10.00
C GLY A 150 -4.49 -5.76 11.42
N LEU A 151 -3.55 -5.79 12.39
CA LEU A 151 -3.82 -5.34 13.76
C LEU A 151 -4.13 -3.84 13.82
N VAL A 152 -3.35 -3.04 13.11
CA VAL A 152 -3.59 -1.58 13.02
C VAL A 152 -4.96 -1.27 12.46
N ALA A 153 -5.35 -1.92 11.36
CA ALA A 153 -6.65 -1.71 10.73
C ALA A 153 -7.81 -2.12 11.65
N ARG A 154 -7.68 -3.25 12.38
CA ARG A 154 -8.68 -3.64 13.38
C ARG A 154 -8.81 -2.61 14.49
N SER A 155 -7.70 -2.07 15.00
CA SER A 155 -7.72 -1.01 16.01
C SER A 155 -8.39 0.27 15.51
N TYR A 156 -8.20 0.63 14.21
CA TYR A 156 -8.96 1.75 13.62
C TYR A 156 -10.45 1.45 13.55
N ALA A 157 -10.82 0.21 13.22
CA ALA A 157 -12.23 -0.19 13.21
C ALA A 157 -12.86 -0.12 14.60
N ASP A 158 -12.14 -0.56 15.65
CA ASP A 158 -12.59 -0.45 17.03
C ASP A 158 -12.81 1.02 17.43
N ASP A 159 -11.92 1.92 17.03
CA ASP A 159 -12.07 3.36 17.24
C ASP A 159 -13.32 3.90 16.52
N VAL A 160 -13.55 3.51 15.26
CA VAL A 160 -14.73 3.90 14.48
C VAL A 160 -16.01 3.50 15.20
N VAL A 161 -16.08 2.25 15.65
CA VAL A 161 -17.25 1.73 16.38
C VAL A 161 -17.43 2.44 17.74
N ALA A 162 -16.34 2.63 18.48
CA ALA A 162 -16.38 3.33 19.77
C ALA A 162 -16.88 4.78 19.67
N MET A 163 -16.64 5.44 18.51
CA MET A 163 -17.12 6.79 18.22
C MET A 163 -18.54 6.82 17.59
N GLY A 164 -19.23 5.67 17.50
CA GLY A 164 -20.60 5.57 16.99
C GLY A 164 -20.72 5.33 15.49
N GLY A 165 -19.62 5.09 14.76
CA GLY A 165 -19.65 4.67 13.37
C GLY A 165 -20.17 3.24 13.21
N THR A 166 -20.77 2.96 12.05
CA THR A 166 -21.26 1.63 11.69
C THR A 166 -20.35 1.00 10.67
N ILE A 167 -20.04 -0.29 10.83
CA ILE A 167 -19.26 -1.07 9.87
C ILE A 167 -20.04 -2.32 9.45
N GLU A 168 -20.20 -2.52 8.15
CA GLU A 168 -20.87 -3.69 7.57
C GLU A 168 -19.87 -4.46 6.70
N THR A 169 -19.62 -5.72 7.06
CA THR A 169 -18.85 -6.69 6.24
C THR A 169 -19.80 -7.57 5.41
N ASN A 170 -19.25 -8.36 4.47
CA ASN A 170 -20.04 -9.10 3.46
C ASN A 170 -21.02 -8.18 2.72
N CYS A 171 -20.66 -6.92 2.52
CA CYS A 171 -21.51 -5.89 1.95
C CYS A 171 -20.84 -5.26 0.73
N GLU A 172 -21.01 -5.90 -0.43
CA GLU A 172 -20.47 -5.43 -1.70
C GLU A 172 -21.34 -4.30 -2.26
N VAL A 173 -20.74 -3.13 -2.43
CA VAL A 173 -21.38 -2.01 -3.13
C VAL A 173 -21.36 -2.28 -4.62
N THR A 174 -22.55 -2.27 -5.23
CA THR A 174 -22.78 -2.63 -6.64
C THR A 174 -23.17 -1.43 -7.50
N GLY A 175 -23.54 -0.30 -6.89
CA GLY A 175 -23.91 0.94 -7.57
C GLY A 175 -23.96 2.11 -6.60
N ILE A 176 -23.83 3.32 -7.15
CA ILE A 176 -23.97 4.60 -6.43
C ILE A 176 -24.73 5.54 -7.33
N ASP A 177 -25.95 5.92 -6.95
CA ASP A 177 -26.82 6.82 -7.71
C ASP A 177 -27.01 8.16 -6.99
N GLY A 178 -27.23 9.23 -7.71
CA GLY A 178 -27.64 10.52 -7.17
C GLY A 178 -26.55 11.26 -6.41
N VAL A 179 -25.40 11.45 -7.03
CA VAL A 179 -24.29 12.21 -6.42
C VAL A 179 -24.61 13.70 -6.31
N GLY A 180 -24.44 14.29 -5.13
CA GLY A 180 -24.62 15.74 -4.88
C GLY A 180 -25.91 16.12 -4.13
N GLY A 181 -26.16 15.48 -2.98
CA GLY A 181 -27.27 15.84 -2.10
C GLY A 181 -27.88 14.65 -1.34
N LYS A 182 -28.38 13.66 -2.06
CA LYS A 182 -28.76 12.34 -1.53
C LYS A 182 -28.29 11.28 -2.49
N SER A 183 -27.32 10.51 -2.08
CA SER A 183 -26.83 9.35 -2.81
C SER A 183 -27.50 8.08 -2.30
N ILE A 184 -27.87 7.19 -3.23
CA ILE A 184 -28.29 5.83 -2.90
C ILE A 184 -27.10 4.93 -3.15
N VAL A 185 -26.61 4.28 -2.10
CA VAL A 185 -25.51 3.31 -2.18
C VAL A 185 -26.11 1.91 -2.21
N HIS A 186 -26.16 1.30 -3.40
CA HIS A 186 -26.69 -0.03 -3.65
C HIS A 186 -25.71 -1.10 -3.19
N SER A 187 -26.20 -2.19 -2.63
CA SER A 187 -25.36 -3.33 -2.25
C SER A 187 -26.13 -4.66 -2.26
N ASN A 188 -25.38 -5.76 -2.21
CA ASN A 188 -25.93 -7.10 -2.03
C ASN A 188 -26.65 -7.32 -0.69
N ARG A 189 -26.59 -6.35 0.26
CA ARG A 189 -27.27 -6.38 1.57
C ARG A 189 -28.36 -5.33 1.71
N GLY A 190 -28.76 -4.73 0.59
CA GLY A 190 -29.76 -3.67 0.55
C GLY A 190 -29.14 -2.28 0.41
N ASP A 191 -30.00 -1.36 0.06
CA ASP A 191 -29.64 0.02 -0.25
C ASP A 191 -29.66 0.89 0.99
N VAL A 192 -28.79 1.89 1.01
CA VAL A 192 -28.82 2.95 2.02
C VAL A 192 -28.75 4.32 1.37
N GLU A 193 -29.36 5.30 2.03
CA GLU A 193 -29.18 6.71 1.68
C GLU A 193 -27.98 7.27 2.41
N ALA A 194 -27.16 8.06 1.74
CA ALA A 194 -26.09 8.85 2.32
C ALA A 194 -26.06 10.24 1.69
N SER A 195 -25.79 11.27 2.51
CA SER A 195 -25.62 12.62 1.99
C SER A 195 -24.38 12.71 1.10
N HIS A 196 -23.30 12.00 1.48
CA HIS A 196 -22.03 12.01 0.79
C HIS A 196 -21.41 10.62 0.76
N VAL A 197 -20.51 10.38 -0.22
CA VAL A 197 -19.84 9.09 -0.37
C VAL A 197 -18.32 9.29 -0.48
N ILE A 198 -17.55 8.42 0.18
CA ILE A 198 -16.09 8.35 0.03
C ILE A 198 -15.73 6.94 -0.42
N THR A 199 -15.02 6.78 -1.54
CA THR A 199 -14.63 5.46 -2.02
C THR A 199 -13.16 5.19 -1.76
N CYS A 200 -12.87 4.12 -1.00
CA CYS A 200 -11.55 3.64 -0.63
C CYS A 200 -11.33 2.20 -1.13
N GLY A 201 -11.71 1.93 -2.39
CA GLY A 201 -11.87 0.58 -2.94
C GLY A 201 -10.58 -0.13 -3.36
N GLY A 202 -9.39 0.45 -3.15
CA GLY A 202 -8.11 -0.20 -3.44
C GLY A 202 -8.06 -0.77 -4.87
N LEU A 203 -8.05 -2.11 -4.99
CA LEU A 203 -8.05 -2.82 -6.28
C LEU A 203 -9.29 -2.55 -7.15
N GLN A 204 -10.38 -2.03 -6.58
CA GLN A 204 -11.64 -1.73 -7.28
C GLN A 204 -11.86 -0.20 -7.47
N SER A 205 -10.87 0.64 -7.17
CA SER A 205 -11.03 2.10 -7.08
C SER A 205 -11.51 2.76 -8.39
N ASP A 206 -11.04 2.32 -9.53
CA ASP A 206 -11.44 2.80 -10.85
C ASP A 206 -12.89 2.43 -11.19
N ARG A 207 -13.33 1.21 -10.82
CA ARG A 207 -14.70 0.74 -11.01
C ARG A 207 -15.68 1.53 -10.13
N LEU A 208 -15.33 1.76 -8.87
CA LEU A 208 -16.15 2.57 -7.96
C LEU A 208 -16.31 4.01 -8.47
N ALA A 209 -15.23 4.61 -8.98
CA ALA A 209 -15.32 5.96 -9.53
C ALA A 209 -16.21 6.01 -10.79
N GLN A 210 -16.23 4.97 -11.62
CA GLN A 210 -17.09 4.90 -12.77
C GLN A 210 -18.59 4.82 -12.41
N MET A 211 -18.94 4.27 -11.24
CA MET A 211 -20.32 4.22 -10.75
C MET A 211 -20.96 5.61 -10.59
N THR A 212 -20.13 6.62 -10.36
CA THR A 212 -20.58 8.02 -10.21
C THR A 212 -20.26 8.91 -11.42
N GLY A 213 -19.93 8.31 -12.57
CA GLY A 213 -19.57 9.05 -13.77
C GLY A 213 -18.15 9.63 -13.78
N GLY A 214 -17.27 9.15 -12.87
CA GLY A 214 -15.87 9.56 -12.80
C GLY A 214 -15.07 9.21 -14.07
N LYS A 215 -13.90 9.85 -14.21
CA LYS A 215 -13.02 9.66 -15.38
C LYS A 215 -12.62 8.20 -15.55
N SER A 216 -12.42 7.77 -16.80
CA SER A 216 -11.97 6.42 -17.14
C SER A 216 -10.52 6.15 -16.69
N ASP A 217 -9.66 7.17 -16.73
CA ASP A 217 -8.27 7.13 -16.31
C ASP A 217 -8.07 7.75 -14.91
N PRO A 218 -7.11 7.24 -14.12
CA PRO A 218 -6.34 6.01 -14.35
C PRO A 218 -7.16 4.74 -14.13
N LYS A 219 -6.78 3.63 -14.79
CA LYS A 219 -7.28 2.29 -14.51
C LYS A 219 -6.33 1.51 -13.60
N ILE A 220 -6.88 0.58 -12.84
CA ILE A 220 -6.09 -0.33 -12.01
C ILE A 220 -5.69 -1.56 -12.82
N VAL A 221 -4.38 -1.76 -12.93
CA VAL A 221 -3.75 -2.98 -13.45
C VAL A 221 -3.15 -3.75 -12.28
N PRO A 222 -3.59 -4.98 -11.99
CA PRO A 222 -3.11 -5.72 -10.83
C PRO A 222 -1.75 -6.36 -11.11
N PHE A 223 -0.76 -6.09 -10.25
CA PHE A 223 0.54 -6.77 -10.27
C PHE A 223 0.71 -7.58 -8.99
N ARG A 224 0.90 -8.90 -9.15
CA ARG A 224 1.17 -9.81 -8.04
C ARG A 224 2.65 -9.82 -7.73
N GLY A 225 2.97 -9.89 -6.46
CA GLY A 225 4.31 -10.12 -5.97
C GLY A 225 4.32 -11.31 -5.03
N ASP A 226 5.04 -12.35 -5.41
CA ASP A 226 5.17 -13.58 -4.64
C ASP A 226 6.41 -13.53 -3.76
N TYR A 227 6.29 -14.07 -2.56
CA TYR A 227 7.38 -14.13 -1.59
C TYR A 227 7.85 -15.58 -1.40
N LEU A 228 9.12 -15.72 -1.09
CA LEU A 228 9.63 -16.89 -0.38
C LEU A 228 9.75 -16.56 1.11
N ILE A 229 9.84 -17.59 1.94
CA ILE A 229 10.07 -17.46 3.39
C ILE A 229 11.33 -18.24 3.74
N LEU A 230 12.20 -17.68 4.59
CA LEU A 230 13.32 -18.44 5.16
C LEU A 230 12.80 -19.55 6.09
N LYS A 231 13.37 -20.72 5.98
CA LYS A 231 13.15 -21.78 6.97
C LYS A 231 13.51 -21.28 8.37
N PRO A 232 12.84 -21.75 9.43
CA PRO A 232 13.06 -21.28 10.80
C PRO A 232 14.55 -21.30 11.23
N GLU A 233 15.28 -22.35 10.88
CA GLU A 233 16.71 -22.53 11.19
C GLU A 233 17.64 -21.61 10.41
N LYS A 234 17.12 -20.87 9.42
CA LYS A 234 17.89 -19.92 8.59
C LYS A 234 17.54 -18.46 8.82
N ARG A 235 16.59 -18.17 9.70
CA ARG A 235 16.14 -16.80 9.97
C ARG A 235 17.24 -15.89 10.51
N TYR A 236 18.29 -16.47 11.11
CA TYR A 236 19.45 -15.74 11.61
C TYR A 236 20.25 -15.02 10.53
N LEU A 237 20.07 -15.39 9.26
CA LEU A 237 20.72 -14.74 8.11
C LEU A 237 20.29 -13.28 7.94
N VAL A 238 19.17 -12.86 8.53
CA VAL A 238 18.59 -11.52 8.34
C VAL A 238 18.13 -10.97 9.68
N LYS A 239 18.67 -9.82 10.09
CA LYS A 239 18.28 -9.12 11.31
C LYS A 239 17.28 -8.01 11.09
N GLY A 240 17.49 -7.20 10.05
CA GLY A 240 16.67 -6.06 9.65
C GLY A 240 16.23 -6.13 8.19
N ASN A 241 15.71 -5.03 7.68
CA ASN A 241 15.32 -4.96 6.26
C ASN A 241 16.55 -4.77 5.38
N ILE A 242 16.72 -5.62 4.34
CA ILE A 242 17.78 -5.51 3.34
C ILE A 242 17.14 -5.28 1.97
N TYR A 243 17.39 -4.13 1.37
CA TYR A 243 16.76 -3.67 0.15
C TYR A 243 17.79 -3.35 -0.93
N PRO A 244 17.44 -3.49 -2.23
CA PRO A 244 18.27 -3.07 -3.34
C PRO A 244 18.31 -1.55 -3.45
N VAL A 245 19.35 -1.04 -4.13
CA VAL A 245 19.29 0.28 -4.75
C VAL A 245 18.29 0.20 -5.91
N PRO A 246 17.30 1.10 -5.99
CA PRO A 246 16.34 1.10 -7.09
C PRO A 246 17.05 1.33 -8.44
N ASP A 247 16.70 0.51 -9.43
CA ASP A 247 17.10 0.76 -10.80
C ASP A 247 16.05 1.64 -11.49
N PRO A 248 16.39 2.86 -11.93
CA PRO A 248 15.42 3.76 -12.57
C PRO A 248 14.85 3.21 -13.89
N ALA A 249 15.49 2.22 -14.50
CA ALA A 249 15.00 1.59 -15.71
C ALA A 249 13.80 0.66 -15.46
N PHE A 250 13.56 0.25 -14.19
CA PHE A 250 12.50 -0.67 -13.83
C PHE A 250 11.44 -0.01 -12.95
N PRO A 251 10.15 -0.27 -13.23
CA PRO A 251 9.06 0.37 -12.50
C PRO A 251 8.85 -0.19 -11.09
N PHE A 252 9.41 -1.35 -10.77
CA PHE A 252 9.25 -2.00 -9.49
C PHE A 252 10.59 -2.19 -8.78
N LEU A 253 10.55 -2.11 -7.45
CA LEU A 253 11.71 -2.39 -6.61
C LEU A 253 12.08 -3.87 -6.74
N GLY A 254 13.38 -4.15 -6.82
CA GLY A 254 13.90 -5.51 -6.83
C GLY A 254 13.66 -6.27 -5.53
N VAL A 255 13.97 -7.57 -5.53
CA VAL A 255 13.80 -8.47 -4.39
C VAL A 255 14.56 -7.96 -3.16
N HIS A 256 13.94 -8.14 -1.98
CA HIS A 256 14.48 -7.66 -0.72
C HIS A 256 14.14 -8.64 0.42
N PHE A 257 14.72 -8.43 1.59
CA PHE A 257 14.53 -9.26 2.77
C PHE A 257 13.79 -8.44 3.83
N THR A 258 12.75 -9.03 4.41
CA THR A 258 11.91 -8.33 5.39
C THR A 258 11.57 -9.26 6.55
N PRO A 259 12.08 -9.01 7.76
CA PRO A 259 11.60 -9.67 8.97
C PRO A 259 10.12 -9.33 9.21
N ARG A 260 9.41 -10.26 9.86
CA ARG A 260 7.99 -10.11 10.18
C ARG A 260 7.78 -10.16 11.69
N MET A 261 6.64 -9.63 12.15
CA MET A 261 6.29 -9.61 13.58
C MET A 261 6.14 -11.00 14.18
N ASN A 262 5.76 -12.01 13.38
CA ASN A 262 5.66 -13.41 13.78
C ASN A 262 7.01 -14.17 13.76
N GLY A 263 8.09 -13.47 13.44
CA GLY A 263 9.44 -14.03 13.37
C GLY A 263 9.82 -14.63 12.02
N ASP A 264 8.93 -14.68 11.03
CA ASP A 264 9.28 -15.05 9.67
C ASP A 264 10.22 -14.03 9.04
N VAL A 265 10.96 -14.46 8.03
CA VAL A 265 11.70 -13.56 7.12
C VAL A 265 11.19 -13.80 5.70
N TRP A 266 10.58 -12.78 5.12
CA TRP A 266 10.07 -12.84 3.76
C TRP A 266 11.12 -12.34 2.77
N LEU A 267 11.23 -13.02 1.65
CA LEU A 267 12.19 -12.78 0.58
C LEU A 267 11.42 -12.41 -0.68
N GLY A 268 11.66 -11.24 -1.23
CA GLY A 268 10.93 -10.76 -2.41
C GLY A 268 10.29 -9.41 -2.14
N PRO A 269 9.19 -9.05 -2.83
CA PRO A 269 8.52 -9.85 -3.86
C PRO A 269 9.09 -9.62 -5.27
N ASN A 270 8.74 -10.49 -6.19
CA ASN A 270 8.81 -10.24 -7.63
C ASN A 270 7.65 -9.31 -8.08
N ALA A 271 7.49 -9.11 -9.38
CA ALA A 271 6.38 -8.33 -9.93
C ALA A 271 5.90 -8.94 -11.25
N VAL A 272 4.81 -9.69 -11.19
CA VAL A 272 4.18 -10.34 -12.35
C VAL A 272 2.74 -9.84 -12.53
N LEU A 273 2.20 -9.91 -13.74
CA LEU A 273 0.78 -9.62 -13.95
C LEU A 273 -0.09 -10.60 -13.17
N ALA A 274 -1.04 -10.09 -12.39
CA ALA A 274 -2.08 -10.92 -11.79
C ALA A 274 -3.22 -11.14 -12.78
N PHE A 275 -3.77 -12.36 -12.82
CA PHE A 275 -4.84 -12.71 -13.74
C PHE A 275 -6.25 -12.41 -13.19
N ALA A 276 -6.29 -11.82 -12.01
CA ALA A 276 -7.47 -11.26 -11.37
C ALA A 276 -7.06 -10.06 -10.51
N ARG A 277 -7.97 -9.11 -10.24
CA ARG A 277 -7.68 -7.98 -9.33
C ARG A 277 -7.34 -8.47 -7.92
N GLU A 278 -7.96 -9.55 -7.49
CA GLU A 278 -7.68 -10.22 -6.22
C GLU A 278 -7.00 -11.58 -6.45
N GLY A 279 -6.09 -11.62 -7.40
CA GLY A 279 -5.34 -12.81 -7.82
C GLY A 279 -4.13 -13.06 -6.95
N TYR A 280 -4.34 -13.53 -5.71
CA TYR A 280 -3.27 -13.86 -4.76
C TYR A 280 -2.63 -15.24 -5.01
N SER A 281 -2.96 -15.92 -6.09
CA SER A 281 -2.26 -17.13 -6.54
C SER A 281 -2.14 -17.12 -8.06
N PHE A 282 -1.17 -17.87 -8.58
CA PHE A 282 -0.98 -18.03 -10.02
C PHE A 282 -2.20 -18.65 -10.72
N THR A 283 -2.96 -19.47 -9.99
CA THR A 283 -4.15 -20.17 -10.52
C THR A 283 -5.45 -19.38 -10.40
N THR A 284 -5.42 -18.22 -9.70
CA THR A 284 -6.61 -17.38 -9.58
C THR A 284 -6.78 -16.54 -10.85
N ILE A 285 -7.76 -16.92 -11.67
CA ILE A 285 -8.07 -16.27 -12.95
C ILE A 285 -9.49 -15.72 -12.90
N ASN A 286 -9.65 -14.44 -13.18
CA ASN A 286 -10.94 -13.82 -13.44
C ASN A 286 -10.97 -13.35 -14.90
N PRO A 287 -11.79 -13.95 -15.78
CA PRO A 287 -11.81 -13.61 -17.19
C PRO A 287 -12.14 -12.15 -17.49
N ARG A 288 -13.04 -11.54 -16.70
CA ARG A 288 -13.37 -10.10 -16.84
C ARG A 288 -12.17 -9.22 -16.55
N ASP A 289 -11.49 -9.45 -15.42
CA ASP A 289 -10.31 -8.65 -15.01
C ASP A 289 -9.18 -8.81 -16.02
N LEU A 290 -8.97 -10.03 -16.49
CA LEU A 290 -7.92 -10.34 -17.46
C LEU A 290 -8.19 -9.66 -18.82
N VAL A 291 -9.41 -9.75 -19.34
CA VAL A 291 -9.80 -9.08 -20.60
C VAL A 291 -9.68 -7.56 -20.44
N GLU A 292 -10.19 -6.97 -19.36
CA GLU A 292 -10.07 -5.54 -19.08
C GLU A 292 -8.61 -5.09 -19.08
N THR A 293 -7.70 -5.88 -18.50
CA THR A 293 -6.26 -5.56 -18.46
C THR A 293 -5.62 -5.71 -19.84
N LEU A 294 -5.82 -6.84 -20.52
CA LEU A 294 -5.16 -7.13 -21.80
C LEU A 294 -5.65 -6.25 -22.94
N THR A 295 -6.87 -5.71 -22.85
CA THR A 295 -7.42 -4.77 -23.84
C THR A 295 -7.19 -3.29 -23.50
N TYR A 296 -6.65 -3.00 -22.30
CA TYR A 296 -6.40 -1.62 -21.92
C TYR A 296 -5.20 -1.03 -22.67
N PRO A 297 -5.36 0.10 -23.39
CA PRO A 297 -4.27 0.68 -24.19
C PRO A 297 -3.01 0.97 -23.41
N GLY A 298 -3.14 1.43 -22.17
CA GLY A 298 -2.02 1.69 -21.28
C GLY A 298 -1.19 0.44 -20.99
N PHE A 299 -1.86 -0.68 -20.69
CA PHE A 299 -1.17 -1.95 -20.46
C PHE A 299 -0.49 -2.49 -21.73
N ILE A 300 -1.15 -2.39 -22.89
CA ILE A 300 -0.56 -2.84 -24.18
C ILE A 300 0.73 -2.08 -24.45
N LYS A 301 0.75 -0.76 -24.25
CA LYS A 301 1.96 0.07 -24.45
C LYS A 301 3.08 -0.30 -23.45
N LEU A 302 2.71 -0.49 -22.17
CA LEU A 302 3.66 -0.92 -21.14
C LEU A 302 4.25 -2.29 -21.46
N ALA A 303 3.40 -3.26 -21.79
CA ALA A 303 3.81 -4.62 -22.15
C ALA A 303 4.75 -4.63 -23.36
N GLY A 304 4.45 -3.83 -24.39
CA GLY A 304 5.33 -3.67 -25.56
C GLY A 304 6.71 -3.12 -25.20
N LYS A 305 6.79 -2.19 -24.24
CA LYS A 305 8.07 -1.59 -23.79
C LYS A 305 8.90 -2.54 -22.91
N PHE A 306 8.26 -3.35 -22.07
CA PHE A 306 8.92 -4.16 -21.04
C PHE A 306 8.71 -5.68 -21.22
N LEU A 307 8.43 -6.15 -22.46
CA LEU A 307 8.10 -7.55 -22.72
C LEU A 307 9.19 -8.52 -22.22
N SER A 308 10.45 -8.25 -22.54
CA SER A 308 11.56 -9.10 -22.12
C SER A 308 11.74 -9.15 -20.61
N THR A 309 11.58 -8.01 -19.94
CA THR A 309 11.63 -7.91 -18.47
C THR A 309 10.47 -8.67 -17.84
N GLY A 310 9.24 -8.49 -18.36
CA GLY A 310 8.06 -9.20 -17.88
C GLY A 310 8.18 -10.71 -18.01
N LEU A 311 8.71 -11.21 -19.12
CA LEU A 311 8.98 -12.65 -19.31
C LEU A 311 10.05 -13.15 -18.34
N GLY A 312 11.09 -12.35 -18.06
CA GLY A 312 12.12 -12.66 -17.06
C GLY A 312 11.55 -12.73 -15.63
N GLU A 313 10.62 -11.82 -15.27
CA GLU A 313 9.93 -11.88 -13.98
C GLU A 313 9.03 -13.12 -13.88
N MET A 314 8.26 -13.43 -14.92
CA MET A 314 7.44 -14.65 -14.98
C MET A 314 8.30 -15.92 -14.87
N TYR A 315 9.48 -15.94 -15.51
CA TYR A 315 10.41 -17.07 -15.38
C TYR A 315 10.89 -17.22 -13.93
N ARG A 316 11.26 -16.13 -13.26
CA ARG A 316 11.66 -16.15 -11.84
C ARG A 316 10.49 -16.57 -10.91
N ASP A 317 9.27 -16.22 -11.27
CA ASP A 317 8.06 -16.61 -10.51
C ASP A 317 7.88 -18.14 -10.44
N VAL A 318 8.10 -18.82 -11.55
CA VAL A 318 7.97 -20.28 -11.66
C VAL A 318 9.26 -21.04 -11.37
N ASN A 319 10.41 -20.39 -11.41
CA ASN A 319 11.72 -20.98 -11.17
C ASN A 319 12.36 -20.49 -9.87
N ARG A 320 12.14 -21.25 -8.79
CA ARG A 320 12.63 -20.93 -7.45
C ARG A 320 14.16 -20.77 -7.39
N ALA A 321 14.92 -21.54 -8.20
CA ALA A 321 16.37 -21.43 -8.23
C ALA A 321 16.80 -20.05 -8.81
N ALA A 322 16.19 -19.62 -9.91
CA ALA A 322 16.45 -18.31 -10.48
C ALA A 322 16.04 -17.16 -9.53
N TYR A 323 14.96 -17.37 -8.77
CA TYR A 323 14.54 -16.41 -7.74
C TYR A 323 15.59 -16.30 -6.62
N VAL A 324 16.03 -17.41 -6.06
CA VAL A 324 17.07 -17.45 -5.01
C VAL A 324 18.39 -16.87 -5.52
N GLN A 325 18.77 -17.13 -6.78
CA GLN A 325 19.96 -16.56 -7.37
C GLN A 325 19.94 -15.01 -7.34
N SER A 326 18.79 -14.38 -7.54
CA SER A 326 18.67 -12.92 -7.45
C SER A 326 18.90 -12.38 -6.02
N LEU A 327 18.60 -13.17 -5.00
CA LEU A 327 18.79 -12.85 -3.57
C LEU A 327 20.24 -13.08 -3.12
N GLN A 328 20.96 -14.02 -3.75
CA GLN A 328 22.36 -14.34 -3.44
C GLN A 328 23.31 -13.15 -3.70
N ARG A 329 22.89 -12.12 -4.44
CA ARG A 329 23.65 -10.85 -4.53
C ARG A 329 23.89 -10.22 -3.17
N TYR A 330 22.93 -10.36 -2.25
CA TYR A 330 22.95 -9.77 -0.91
C TYR A 330 23.36 -10.78 0.14
N ILE A 331 22.89 -12.01 0.06
CA ILE A 331 23.23 -13.11 0.99
C ILE A 331 23.74 -14.30 0.17
N PRO A 332 25.06 -14.37 -0.12
CA PRO A 332 25.64 -15.39 -1.02
C PRO A 332 25.45 -16.83 -0.55
N GLU A 333 25.37 -17.07 0.75
CA GLU A 333 25.20 -18.39 1.33
C GLU A 333 23.77 -18.94 1.27
N LEU A 334 22.79 -18.12 0.86
CA LEU A 334 21.41 -18.55 0.71
C LEU A 334 21.28 -19.61 -0.38
N THR A 335 20.59 -20.71 -0.09
CA THR A 335 20.30 -21.78 -1.05
C THR A 335 18.80 -21.97 -1.26
N VAL A 336 18.40 -22.67 -2.30
CA VAL A 336 17.00 -23.02 -2.57
C VAL A 336 16.39 -23.80 -1.39
N ASP A 337 17.18 -24.69 -0.80
CA ASP A 337 16.76 -25.53 0.32
C ASP A 337 16.52 -24.73 1.62
N ASP A 338 17.04 -23.53 1.73
CA ASP A 338 16.82 -22.64 2.88
C ASP A 338 15.48 -21.93 2.84
N THR A 339 14.71 -22.09 1.75
CA THR A 339 13.49 -21.33 1.51
C THR A 339 12.22 -22.20 1.43
N LEU A 340 11.10 -21.63 1.77
CA LEU A 340 9.75 -22.17 1.60
C LEU A 340 8.95 -21.25 0.69
N THR A 341 7.86 -21.75 0.09
CA THR A 341 6.87 -20.90 -0.61
C THR A 341 6.19 -20.00 0.41
N GLY A 342 6.14 -18.73 0.12
CA GLY A 342 5.53 -17.70 0.95
C GLY A 342 4.15 -17.25 0.41
N PRO A 343 3.55 -16.26 1.06
CA PRO A 343 2.33 -15.63 0.58
C PRO A 343 2.60 -14.70 -0.61
N SER A 344 1.53 -14.14 -1.16
CA SER A 344 1.59 -13.13 -2.21
C SER A 344 0.80 -11.89 -1.83
N GLY A 345 1.13 -10.78 -2.48
CA GLY A 345 0.37 -9.54 -2.42
C GLY A 345 0.03 -9.05 -3.82
N VAL A 346 -1.09 -8.37 -3.99
CA VAL A 346 -1.45 -7.74 -5.26
C VAL A 346 -1.37 -6.22 -5.12
N ARG A 347 -0.56 -5.60 -5.97
CA ARG A 347 -0.47 -4.14 -6.08
C ARG A 347 -1.57 -3.63 -6.99
N ALA A 348 -2.37 -2.68 -6.52
CA ALA A 348 -3.29 -1.91 -7.35
C ALA A 348 -2.49 -0.82 -8.07
N GLN A 349 -1.89 -1.15 -9.20
CA GLN A 349 -1.11 -0.19 -9.97
C GLN A 349 -2.02 0.65 -10.85
N ALA A 350 -2.19 1.92 -10.49
CA ALA A 350 -2.89 2.87 -11.34
C ALA A 350 -2.04 3.20 -12.58
N MET A 351 -2.66 3.17 -13.75
CA MET A 351 -2.02 3.36 -15.04
C MET A 351 -2.88 4.25 -15.93
N MET A 352 -2.23 5.16 -16.64
CA MET A 352 -2.86 6.01 -17.65
C MET A 352 -2.95 5.29 -18.99
N SER A 353 -3.85 5.72 -19.86
CA SER A 353 -4.05 5.16 -21.21
C SER A 353 -2.84 5.34 -22.15
N ASP A 354 -1.92 6.24 -21.80
CA ASP A 354 -0.64 6.41 -22.51
C ASP A 354 0.44 5.40 -22.11
N GLY A 355 0.19 4.56 -21.07
CA GLY A 355 1.10 3.56 -20.53
C GLY A 355 1.97 4.07 -19.39
N SER A 356 1.83 5.32 -18.98
CA SER A 356 2.52 5.84 -17.80
C SER A 356 1.89 5.29 -16.51
N MET A 357 2.75 4.91 -15.56
CA MET A 357 2.32 4.50 -14.22
C MET A 357 2.12 5.73 -13.33
N VAL A 358 1.04 5.73 -12.57
CA VAL A 358 0.77 6.78 -11.60
C VAL A 358 1.51 6.47 -10.31
N ASP A 359 2.52 7.26 -10.00
CA ASP A 359 3.40 7.02 -8.85
C ASP A 359 2.92 7.69 -7.57
N ASP A 360 2.17 8.81 -7.61
CA ASP A 360 1.70 9.52 -6.41
C ASP A 360 0.25 9.18 -6.07
N PHE A 361 -0.22 9.63 -4.91
CA PHE A 361 -1.63 9.53 -4.52
C PHE A 361 -2.51 10.34 -5.46
N VAL A 362 -3.66 9.78 -5.80
CA VAL A 362 -4.67 10.45 -6.64
C VAL A 362 -6.02 10.43 -5.95
N PHE A 363 -6.52 11.61 -5.71
CA PHE A 363 -7.86 11.86 -5.19
C PHE A 363 -8.65 12.65 -6.22
N ASP A 364 -9.92 12.31 -6.38
CA ASP A 364 -10.79 12.91 -7.39
C ASP A 364 -12.22 12.93 -6.84
N GLY A 365 -13.17 13.56 -7.51
CA GLY A 365 -14.56 13.64 -7.08
C GLY A 365 -15.16 15.02 -7.27
N ASP A 366 -16.38 15.18 -6.77
CA ASP A 366 -17.15 16.44 -6.84
C ASP A 366 -17.76 16.83 -5.47
N ALA A 367 -18.80 17.65 -5.48
CA ALA A 367 -19.46 18.12 -4.26
C ALA A 367 -20.17 17.02 -3.44
N GLY A 368 -20.38 15.83 -4.00
CA GLY A 368 -21.10 14.73 -3.33
C GLY A 368 -20.26 13.50 -3.07
N VAL A 369 -19.10 13.41 -3.72
CA VAL A 369 -18.26 12.22 -3.64
C VAL A 369 -16.76 12.53 -3.63
N VAL A 370 -16.00 11.76 -2.84
CA VAL A 370 -14.53 11.71 -2.89
C VAL A 370 -14.08 10.31 -3.28
N HIS A 371 -13.26 10.21 -4.31
CA HIS A 371 -12.65 8.95 -4.74
C HIS A 371 -11.17 8.90 -4.42
N VAL A 372 -10.75 7.86 -3.72
CA VAL A 372 -9.33 7.49 -3.61
C VAL A 372 -8.98 6.63 -4.82
N ARG A 373 -8.49 7.26 -5.91
CA ARG A 373 -8.21 6.61 -7.19
C ARG A 373 -6.91 5.82 -7.19
N ASN A 374 -5.92 6.29 -6.44
CA ASN A 374 -4.63 5.63 -6.29
C ASN A 374 -4.05 5.89 -4.90
N ALA A 375 -3.81 4.82 -4.16
CA ALA A 375 -3.13 4.87 -2.88
C ALA A 375 -2.02 3.79 -2.84
N PRO A 376 -0.91 4.00 -3.58
CA PRO A 376 0.19 3.03 -3.65
C PRO A 376 1.00 3.00 -2.35
N SER A 377 1.93 2.02 -2.23
CA SER A 377 2.92 2.05 -1.15
C SER A 377 3.59 3.43 -1.11
N PRO A 378 3.62 4.09 0.05
CA PRO A 378 3.51 3.57 1.42
C PRO A 378 2.14 3.79 2.08
N ALA A 379 1.03 3.60 1.42
CA ALA A 379 -0.30 3.95 1.92
C ALA A 379 -0.60 3.41 3.33
N ALA A 380 -0.17 2.20 3.67
CA ALA A 380 -0.39 1.65 5.00
C ALA A 380 0.39 2.41 6.09
N THR A 381 1.67 2.74 5.85
CA THR A 381 2.47 3.61 6.73
C THR A 381 1.85 5.00 6.87
N SER A 382 1.33 5.52 5.76
CA SER A 382 0.78 6.88 5.64
C SER A 382 -0.70 6.97 6.04
N SER A 383 -1.33 5.88 6.46
CA SER A 383 -2.79 5.75 6.54
C SER A 383 -3.45 6.84 7.38
N LEU A 384 -2.89 7.21 8.52
CA LEU A 384 -3.43 8.31 9.34
C LEU A 384 -3.29 9.68 8.66
N ALA A 385 -2.16 9.94 8.02
CA ALA A 385 -1.97 11.19 7.27
C ALA A 385 -2.86 11.25 6.02
N ILE A 386 -3.06 10.11 5.35
CA ILE A 386 -4.01 9.99 4.23
C ILE A 386 -5.45 10.21 4.72
N GLY A 387 -5.82 9.62 5.85
CA GLY A 387 -7.14 9.82 6.46
C GLY A 387 -7.42 11.29 6.76
N ARG A 388 -6.44 12.00 7.33
CA ARG A 388 -6.50 13.47 7.54
C ARG A 388 -6.67 14.23 6.22
N PHE A 389 -5.86 13.89 5.21
CA PHE A 389 -5.91 14.53 3.90
C PHE A 389 -7.28 14.35 3.23
N ILE A 390 -7.86 13.13 3.30
CA ILE A 390 -9.19 12.84 2.75
C ILE A 390 -10.27 13.57 3.56
N ALA A 391 -10.15 13.62 4.89
CA ALA A 391 -11.09 14.36 5.75
C ALA A 391 -11.05 15.87 5.46
N ASP A 392 -9.85 16.47 5.24
CA ASP A 392 -9.71 17.87 4.82
C ASP A 392 -10.40 18.14 3.47
N ASP A 393 -10.32 17.20 2.55
CA ASP A 393 -10.97 17.32 1.24
C ASP A 393 -12.51 17.14 1.38
N ALA A 394 -12.94 16.19 2.20
CA ALA A 394 -14.35 15.95 2.53
C ALA A 394 -14.97 17.17 3.24
N ASP A 395 -14.31 17.74 4.25
CA ASP A 395 -14.77 18.94 4.95
C ASP A 395 -15.05 20.09 3.98
N ARG A 396 -14.13 20.30 2.99
CA ARG A 396 -14.29 21.36 1.98
C ARG A 396 -15.39 21.07 0.96
N ARG A 397 -15.48 19.83 0.46
CA ARG A 397 -16.42 19.46 -0.62
C ARG A 397 -17.84 19.27 -0.08
N PHE A 398 -17.98 18.74 1.13
CA PHE A 398 -19.25 18.38 1.74
C PHE A 398 -19.78 19.45 2.68
N ASP A 399 -19.05 20.53 2.89
CA ASP A 399 -19.39 21.64 3.81
C ASP A 399 -19.73 21.16 5.24
N LEU A 400 -18.98 20.14 5.72
CA LEU A 400 -19.25 19.47 7.01
C LEU A 400 -19.15 20.42 8.21
N ALA A 401 -18.28 21.41 8.17
CA ALA A 401 -18.09 22.40 9.24
C ALA A 401 -19.34 23.25 9.49
N ARG A 402 -20.17 23.48 8.47
CA ARG A 402 -21.44 24.22 8.58
C ARG A 402 -22.59 23.33 9.07
N SER A 403 -22.58 22.04 8.69
CA SER A 403 -23.65 21.12 9.11
C SER A 403 -23.64 20.83 10.61
N SER A 404 -22.46 20.83 11.26
CA SER A 404 -22.33 20.68 12.71
C SER A 404 -22.83 21.88 13.52
N ALA A 405 -22.82 23.08 12.97
CA ALA A 405 -23.31 24.29 13.64
C ALA A 405 -24.84 24.40 13.67
N THR A 406 -25.53 23.76 12.70
CA THR A 406 -27.02 23.78 12.60
C THR A 406 -27.69 22.69 13.43
N ALA A 407 -26.96 21.66 13.88
CA ALA A 407 -27.53 20.59 14.71
C ALA A 407 -27.57 20.90 16.22
N VAL A 408 -27.02 22.06 16.64
CA VAL A 408 -26.97 22.52 18.06
C VAL A 408 -27.98 23.66 18.33
N SER A 409 -28.81 24.05 17.38
CA SER A 409 -29.91 25.01 17.57
C SER A 409 -31.28 24.24 17.58
#